data_45f14cb8238e31b61702658f2b707e28
#
_entry.id   45f14cb8238e31b61702658f2b707e28
#
_cell.length_a   1.000
_cell.length_b   1.000
_cell.length_c   1.000
_cell.angle_alpha   90.00
_cell.angle_beta   90.00
_cell.angle_gamma   90.00
#
_symmetry.space_group_name_H-M   'P 1'
#
loop_
_entity.id
_entity.type
_entity.pdbx_description
1 polymer ?
#
loop_
_entity_poly.entity_id
_entity_poly.type
_entity_poly.pdbx_seq_one_letter_code
_entity_poly.pdbx_strand_id
1 'polypeptide(L)'
;MSRKLYFVELTDDERAELEVLVSAGNHSTQKLTRARILLKSDEGWSDPKIADALDCGRATVQRTRERFSRERLGAIERKKPNRIYARKLDGNAEAHLIALACSEPPEGRARWTLHLLADTVVTLDEIDIESVSHETVRQILKKTNCSLTDPPSG
;
A
#
# COMPACT_ATOMS: atom_id res chain seq x y z
N MET A 1 -11.76 -31.74 -21.46
CA MET A 1 -10.74 -31.64 -20.41
C MET A 1 -9.91 -30.39 -20.61
N SER A 2 -9.89 -29.52 -19.64
CA SER A 2 -9.08 -28.32 -19.72
C SER A 2 -7.60 -28.69 -19.61
N ARG A 3 -6.83 -28.44 -20.68
CA ARG A 3 -5.39 -28.68 -20.71
C ARG A 3 -4.70 -27.78 -19.73
N LYS A 4 -3.95 -28.32 -18.77
CA LYS A 4 -3.14 -27.51 -17.85
C LYS A 4 -2.11 -26.72 -18.66
N LEU A 5 -2.22 -25.42 -18.70
CA LEU A 5 -1.30 -24.52 -19.42
C LEU A 5 -0.01 -24.25 -18.64
N TYR A 6 -0.09 -24.28 -17.31
CA TYR A 6 1.04 -23.97 -16.44
C TYR A 6 1.23 -25.10 -15.43
N PHE A 7 2.42 -25.66 -15.42
CA PHE A 7 2.84 -26.68 -14.44
C PHE A 7 3.60 -26.00 -13.30
N VAL A 8 3.41 -26.50 -12.10
CA VAL A 8 4.16 -26.07 -10.92
C VAL A 8 5.05 -27.24 -10.50
N GLU A 9 6.34 -27.02 -10.55
CA GLU A 9 7.35 -27.92 -10.03
C GLU A 9 8.17 -27.13 -9.01
N LEU A 10 8.03 -27.48 -7.74
CA LEU A 10 8.76 -26.86 -6.65
C LEU A 10 10.10 -27.57 -6.45
N THR A 11 11.14 -26.79 -6.20
CA THR A 11 12.38 -27.35 -5.67
C THR A 11 12.19 -27.72 -4.19
N ASP A 12 13.07 -28.55 -3.65
CA ASP A 12 13.00 -28.97 -2.23
C ASP A 12 13.08 -27.75 -1.30
N ASP A 13 13.91 -26.76 -1.63
CA ASP A 13 14.03 -25.51 -0.87
C ASP A 13 12.75 -24.67 -0.92
N GLU A 14 12.16 -24.51 -2.11
CA GLU A 14 10.90 -23.78 -2.30
C GLU A 14 9.75 -24.46 -1.56
N ARG A 15 9.68 -25.77 -1.59
CA ARG A 15 8.69 -26.55 -0.85
C ARG A 15 8.83 -26.34 0.65
N ALA A 16 10.03 -26.48 1.18
CA ALA A 16 10.33 -26.28 2.59
C ALA A 16 9.95 -24.85 3.05
N GLU A 17 10.29 -23.83 2.24
CA GLU A 17 9.94 -22.44 2.52
C GLU A 17 8.42 -22.21 2.56
N LEU A 18 7.68 -22.78 1.61
CA LEU A 18 6.21 -22.69 1.58
C LEU A 18 5.56 -23.43 2.75
N GLU A 19 6.06 -24.59 3.12
CA GLU A 19 5.57 -25.36 4.28
C GLU A 19 5.78 -24.61 5.60
N VAL A 20 6.94 -24.01 5.79
CA VAL A 20 7.25 -23.19 6.96
C VAL A 20 6.31 -21.97 6.99
N LEU A 21 6.11 -21.30 5.87
CA LEU A 21 5.23 -20.15 5.76
C LEU A 21 3.77 -20.49 6.10
N VAL A 22 3.28 -21.62 5.62
CA VAL A 22 1.92 -22.09 5.90
C VAL A 22 1.77 -22.52 7.36
N SER A 23 2.79 -23.17 7.93
CA SER A 23 2.79 -23.63 9.33
C SER A 23 2.85 -22.47 10.32
N ALA A 24 3.64 -21.43 10.02
CA ALA A 24 3.77 -20.25 10.88
C ALA A 24 2.46 -19.47 11.01
N GLY A 25 1.61 -19.47 9.99
CA GLY A 25 0.27 -18.85 10.01
C GLY A 25 0.24 -17.33 10.18
N ASN A 26 1.37 -16.69 10.36
CA ASN A 26 1.49 -15.25 10.66
C ASN A 26 1.62 -14.38 9.39
N HIS A 27 0.84 -14.72 8.36
CA HIS A 27 0.85 -14.03 7.08
C HIS A 27 -0.57 -13.71 6.61
N SER A 28 -0.70 -12.83 5.63
CA SER A 28 -2.01 -12.50 5.06
C SER A 28 -2.68 -13.74 4.47
N THR A 29 -3.99 -13.83 4.61
CA THR A 29 -4.80 -14.94 4.07
C THR A 29 -4.52 -15.19 2.58
N GLN A 30 -4.35 -14.14 1.80
CA GLN A 30 -4.03 -14.26 0.38
C GLN A 30 -2.67 -14.90 0.12
N LYS A 31 -1.66 -14.56 0.93
CA LYS A 31 -0.33 -15.17 0.82
C LYS A 31 -0.37 -16.65 1.18
N LEU A 32 -1.05 -16.99 2.26
CA LEU A 32 -1.24 -18.38 2.69
C LEU A 32 -2.02 -19.21 1.66
N THR A 33 -3.09 -18.66 1.09
CA THR A 33 -3.88 -19.36 0.05
C THR A 33 -3.04 -19.63 -1.19
N ARG A 34 -2.26 -18.65 -1.65
CA ARG A 34 -1.36 -18.84 -2.80
C ARG A 34 -0.28 -19.88 -2.53
N ALA A 35 0.32 -19.86 -1.33
CA ALA A 35 1.29 -20.88 -0.93
C ALA A 35 0.70 -22.28 -0.94
N ARG A 36 -0.51 -22.47 -0.42
CA ARG A 36 -1.23 -23.76 -0.44
C ARG A 36 -1.58 -24.18 -1.85
N ILE A 37 -1.96 -23.24 -2.74
CA ILE A 37 -2.22 -23.54 -4.16
C ILE A 37 -0.97 -24.11 -4.82
N LEU A 38 0.21 -23.53 -4.58
CA LEU A 38 1.47 -24.01 -5.16
C LEU A 38 1.84 -25.39 -4.63
N LEU A 39 1.75 -25.63 -3.32
CA LEU A 39 2.02 -26.94 -2.72
C LEU A 39 1.12 -28.02 -3.28
N LYS A 40 -0.19 -27.79 -3.36
CA LYS A 40 -1.15 -28.76 -3.93
C LYS A 40 -1.00 -28.93 -5.43
N SER A 41 -0.58 -27.91 -6.14
CA SER A 41 -0.28 -27.99 -7.58
C SER A 41 0.93 -28.87 -7.85
N ASP A 42 1.95 -28.79 -7.02
CA ASP A 42 3.15 -29.62 -7.07
C ASP A 42 2.83 -31.10 -6.74
N GLU A 43 1.88 -31.34 -5.83
CA GLU A 43 1.33 -32.68 -5.55
C GLU A 43 0.50 -33.26 -6.71
N GLY A 44 0.31 -32.53 -7.79
CA GLY A 44 -0.41 -32.97 -8.97
C GLY A 44 -1.93 -32.81 -8.93
N TRP A 45 -2.46 -32.05 -7.98
CA TRP A 45 -3.90 -31.82 -7.89
C TRP A 45 -4.43 -31.02 -9.09
N SER A 46 -5.67 -31.32 -9.47
CA SER A 46 -6.37 -30.53 -10.51
C SER A 46 -6.86 -29.18 -9.97
N ASP A 47 -7.00 -28.20 -10.86
CA ASP A 47 -7.48 -26.86 -10.49
C ASP A 47 -8.84 -26.86 -9.77
N PRO A 48 -9.85 -27.64 -10.24
CA PRO A 48 -11.12 -27.76 -9.51
C PRO A 48 -10.95 -28.31 -8.10
N LYS A 49 -10.13 -29.34 -7.93
CA LYS A 49 -9.86 -29.97 -6.63
C LYS A 49 -9.18 -29.02 -5.67
N ILE A 50 -8.22 -28.23 -6.14
CA ILE A 50 -7.55 -27.21 -5.34
C ILE A 50 -8.53 -26.10 -4.97
N ALA A 51 -9.33 -25.61 -5.91
CA ALA A 51 -10.33 -24.58 -5.70
C ALA A 51 -11.34 -24.96 -4.63
N ASP A 52 -11.86 -26.19 -4.69
CA ASP A 52 -12.80 -26.74 -3.72
C ASP A 52 -12.16 -26.93 -2.33
N ALA A 53 -10.93 -27.44 -2.28
CA ALA A 53 -10.21 -27.69 -1.03
C ALA A 53 -9.81 -26.41 -0.28
N LEU A 54 -9.55 -25.32 -0.99
CA LEU A 54 -9.11 -24.03 -0.43
C LEU A 54 -10.21 -22.97 -0.43
N ASP A 55 -11.42 -23.33 -0.83
CA ASP A 55 -12.57 -22.43 -0.95
C ASP A 55 -12.24 -21.16 -1.75
N CYS A 56 -11.63 -21.34 -2.90
CA CYS A 56 -11.23 -20.25 -3.79
C CYS A 56 -11.68 -20.48 -5.24
N GLY A 57 -11.70 -19.42 -6.03
CA GLY A 57 -12.07 -19.52 -7.44
C GLY A 57 -10.99 -20.23 -8.28
N ARG A 58 -11.41 -21.03 -9.27
CA ARG A 58 -10.49 -21.67 -10.24
C ARG A 58 -9.58 -20.67 -10.95
N ALA A 59 -10.10 -19.47 -11.23
CA ALA A 59 -9.32 -18.38 -11.81
C ALA A 59 -8.15 -17.95 -10.89
N THR A 60 -8.33 -18.02 -9.58
CA THR A 60 -7.28 -17.73 -8.60
C THR A 60 -6.17 -18.78 -8.66
N VAL A 61 -6.53 -20.06 -8.76
CA VAL A 61 -5.58 -21.16 -8.90
C VAL A 61 -4.77 -21.00 -10.19
N GLN A 62 -5.44 -20.74 -11.30
CA GLN A 62 -4.79 -20.57 -12.61
C GLN A 62 -3.85 -19.36 -12.63
N ARG A 63 -4.29 -18.21 -12.12
CA ARG A 63 -3.45 -16.98 -12.03
C ARG A 63 -2.22 -17.19 -11.13
N THR A 64 -2.37 -17.92 -10.04
CA THR A 64 -1.24 -18.22 -9.13
C THR A 64 -0.21 -19.10 -9.82
N ARG A 65 -0.64 -20.12 -10.55
CA ARG A 65 0.26 -20.96 -11.37
C ARG A 65 0.95 -20.18 -12.49
N GLU A 66 0.20 -19.35 -13.20
CA GLU A 66 0.74 -18.48 -14.25
C GLU A 66 1.82 -17.54 -13.69
N ARG A 67 1.54 -16.93 -12.54
CA ARG A 67 2.53 -16.07 -11.88
C ARG A 67 3.75 -16.84 -11.41
N PHE A 68 3.58 -18.06 -10.89
CA PHE A 68 4.70 -18.90 -10.48
C PHE A 68 5.61 -19.24 -11.66
N SER A 69 5.06 -19.50 -12.84
CA SER A 69 5.87 -19.75 -14.05
C SER A 69 6.76 -18.57 -14.45
N ARG A 70 6.40 -17.35 -14.05
CA ARG A 70 7.14 -16.11 -14.34
C ARG A 70 8.04 -15.64 -13.20
N GLU A 71 7.54 -15.70 -11.99
CA GLU A 71 8.11 -15.04 -10.81
C GLU A 71 8.57 -16.01 -9.72
N ARG A 72 8.37 -17.33 -9.91
CA ARG A 72 8.66 -18.37 -8.91
C ARG A 72 7.96 -18.04 -7.59
N LEU A 73 8.64 -18.08 -6.46
CA LEU A 73 8.06 -17.74 -5.14
C LEU A 73 7.53 -16.30 -5.02
N GLY A 74 7.94 -15.40 -5.89
CA GLY A 74 7.35 -14.06 -5.99
C GLY A 74 5.83 -14.06 -6.29
N ALA A 75 5.30 -15.19 -6.80
CA ALA A 75 3.87 -15.36 -7.08
C ALA A 75 3.00 -15.27 -5.83
N ILE A 76 3.50 -15.63 -4.66
CA ILE A 76 2.76 -15.56 -3.38
C ILE A 76 2.68 -14.12 -2.84
N GLU A 77 3.63 -13.27 -3.20
CA GLU A 77 3.69 -11.90 -2.72
C GLU A 77 2.58 -11.02 -3.33
N ARG A 78 2.12 -10.05 -2.54
CA ARG A 78 1.20 -9.04 -3.04
C ARG A 78 1.97 -8.05 -3.92
N LYS A 79 1.55 -7.89 -5.18
CA LYS A 79 2.06 -6.79 -6.02
C LYS A 79 1.71 -5.47 -5.36
N LYS A 80 2.71 -4.63 -5.15
CA LYS A 80 2.49 -3.25 -4.75
C LYS A 80 1.68 -2.56 -5.85
N PRO A 81 0.63 -1.81 -5.50
CA PRO A 81 -0.13 -1.06 -6.50
C PRO A 81 0.82 -0.10 -7.22
N ASN A 82 0.87 -0.20 -8.54
CA ASN A 82 1.72 0.64 -9.39
C ASN A 82 1.05 2.01 -9.67
N ARG A 83 0.21 2.47 -8.74
CA ARG A 83 -0.42 3.78 -8.83
C ARG A 83 0.52 4.81 -8.23
N ILE A 84 1.08 5.62 -9.11
CA ILE A 84 1.76 6.85 -8.70
C ILE A 84 0.65 7.90 -8.55
N TYR A 85 0.29 8.18 -7.30
CA TYR A 85 -0.58 9.32 -7.02
C TYR A 85 0.27 10.57 -7.12
N ALA A 86 -0.11 11.48 -8.02
CA ALA A 86 0.46 12.81 -8.02
C ALA A 86 0.25 13.45 -6.63
N ARG A 87 1.29 14.02 -6.07
CA ARG A 87 1.16 14.75 -4.80
C ARG A 87 0.25 15.96 -5.05
N LYS A 88 -0.72 16.18 -4.17
CA LYS A 88 -1.59 17.37 -4.25
C LYS A 88 -0.82 18.66 -4.04
N LEU A 89 0.21 18.62 -3.21
CA LEU A 89 1.12 19.72 -2.95
C LEU A 89 2.48 19.38 -3.55
N ASP A 90 2.98 20.22 -4.41
CA ASP A 90 4.35 20.16 -4.91
C ASP A 90 5.33 20.75 -3.88
N GLY A 91 6.62 20.72 -4.16
CA GLY A 91 7.64 21.22 -3.24
C GLY A 91 7.51 22.72 -2.93
N ASN A 92 7.00 23.51 -3.88
CA ASN A 92 6.76 24.94 -3.68
C ASN A 92 5.58 25.17 -2.74
N ALA A 93 4.47 24.47 -2.95
CA ALA A 93 3.30 24.53 -2.08
C ALA A 93 3.59 24.02 -0.66
N GLU A 94 4.41 22.97 -0.51
CA GLU A 94 4.88 22.51 0.80
C GLU A 94 5.69 23.59 1.52
N ALA A 95 6.59 24.29 0.81
CA ALA A 95 7.39 25.39 1.38
C ALA A 95 6.52 26.56 1.83
N HIS A 96 5.51 26.94 1.05
CA HIS A 96 4.54 27.96 1.44
C HIS A 96 3.73 27.58 2.68
N LEU A 97 3.29 26.33 2.76
CA LEU A 97 2.57 25.81 3.91
C LEU A 97 3.42 25.86 5.19
N ILE A 98 4.68 25.48 5.09
CA ILE A 98 5.62 25.53 6.23
C ILE A 98 5.87 26.98 6.65
N ALA A 99 6.07 27.89 5.70
CA ALA A 99 6.25 29.31 5.96
C ALA A 99 5.02 29.92 6.66
N LEU A 100 3.81 29.58 6.25
CA LEU A 100 2.57 29.97 6.91
C LEU A 100 2.49 29.44 8.33
N ALA A 101 2.79 28.18 8.55
CA ALA A 101 2.76 27.55 9.88
C ALA A 101 3.75 28.21 10.86
N CYS A 102 4.85 28.77 10.35
CA CYS A 102 5.86 29.49 11.12
C CYS A 102 5.57 30.99 11.23
N SER A 103 4.57 31.51 10.54
CA SER A 103 4.16 32.92 10.61
C SER A 103 3.13 33.17 11.69
N GLU A 104 2.85 34.45 11.97
CA GLU A 104 1.76 34.82 12.88
C GLU A 104 0.40 34.42 12.31
N PRO A 105 -0.52 33.89 13.15
CA PRO A 105 -1.87 33.59 12.73
C PRO A 105 -2.64 34.85 12.31
N PRO A 106 -3.68 34.73 11.47
CA PRO A 106 -4.46 35.88 11.04
C PRO A 106 -5.22 36.55 12.21
N GLU A 107 -5.61 37.76 12.00
CA GLU A 107 -6.36 38.54 13.01
C GLU A 107 -7.57 37.76 13.55
N GLY A 108 -7.76 37.80 14.84
CA GLY A 108 -8.83 37.10 15.53
C GLY A 108 -8.55 35.66 15.88
N ARG A 109 -7.34 35.15 15.57
CA ARG A 109 -6.90 33.79 15.88
C ARG A 109 -5.66 33.77 16.76
N ALA A 110 -5.71 33.00 17.83
CA ALA A 110 -4.57 32.89 18.76
C ALA A 110 -3.43 32.01 18.24
N ARG A 111 -3.75 31.06 17.36
CA ARG A 111 -2.79 30.11 16.80
C ARG A 111 -3.28 29.54 15.48
N TRP A 112 -2.37 28.98 14.71
CA TRP A 112 -2.69 28.18 13.54
C TRP A 112 -3.31 26.85 13.94
N THR A 113 -4.33 26.43 13.20
CA THR A 113 -4.90 25.09 13.26
C THR A 113 -4.70 24.41 11.90
N LEU A 114 -4.75 23.07 11.87
CA LEU A 114 -4.61 22.31 10.62
C LEU A 114 -5.68 22.68 9.58
N HIS A 115 -6.91 22.90 10.02
CA HIS A 115 -8.01 23.35 9.16
C HIS A 115 -7.77 24.75 8.61
N LEU A 116 -7.36 25.68 9.47
CA LEU A 116 -7.09 27.05 9.07
C LEU A 116 -5.92 27.12 8.07
N LEU A 117 -4.87 26.35 8.27
CA LEU A 117 -3.75 26.23 7.33
C LEU A 117 -4.22 25.63 5.98
N ALA A 118 -5.04 24.59 6.01
CA ALA A 118 -5.59 23.98 4.80
C ALA A 118 -6.43 24.98 3.99
N ASP A 119 -7.30 25.74 4.64
CA ASP A 119 -8.14 26.75 4.00
C ASP A 119 -7.30 27.93 3.46
N THR A 120 -6.30 28.37 4.22
CA THR A 120 -5.45 29.50 3.82
C THR A 120 -4.56 29.16 2.65
N VAL A 121 -3.98 27.95 2.59
CA VAL A 121 -3.13 27.50 1.48
C VAL A 121 -3.89 27.50 0.15
N VAL A 122 -5.16 27.11 0.16
CA VAL A 122 -6.02 27.11 -1.03
C VAL A 122 -6.28 28.52 -1.57
N THR A 123 -6.25 29.53 -0.71
CA THR A 123 -6.47 30.94 -1.10
C THR A 123 -5.24 31.63 -1.67
N LEU A 124 -4.08 30.99 -1.65
CA LEU A 124 -2.85 31.57 -2.22
C LEU A 124 -2.87 31.47 -3.74
N ASP A 125 -2.84 32.61 -4.42
CA ASP A 125 -2.88 32.71 -5.89
C ASP A 125 -1.68 32.01 -6.57
N GLU A 126 -0.60 31.79 -5.83
CA GLU A 126 0.61 31.12 -6.33
C GLU A 126 0.49 29.60 -6.37
N ILE A 127 -0.57 29.04 -5.79
CA ILE A 127 -0.77 27.62 -5.62
C ILE A 127 -2.09 27.22 -6.30
N ASP A 128 -2.01 26.52 -7.42
CA ASP A 128 -3.17 26.03 -8.16
C ASP A 128 -3.71 24.73 -7.55
N ILE A 129 -4.35 24.85 -6.39
CA ILE A 129 -4.93 23.74 -5.66
C ILE A 129 -6.38 24.05 -5.28
N GLU A 130 -7.31 23.23 -5.79
CA GLU A 130 -8.74 23.39 -5.48
C GLU A 130 -9.09 23.08 -4.01
N SER A 131 -8.43 22.09 -3.42
CA SER A 131 -8.67 21.71 -2.03
C SER A 131 -7.53 20.86 -1.45
N VAL A 132 -7.25 21.04 -0.16
CA VAL A 132 -6.32 20.23 0.61
C VAL A 132 -6.95 19.82 1.93
N SER A 133 -6.77 18.57 2.37
CA SER A 133 -7.29 18.10 3.65
C SER A 133 -6.36 18.48 4.80
N HIS A 134 -6.93 18.68 6.00
CA HIS A 134 -6.17 18.91 7.22
C HIS A 134 -5.19 17.77 7.54
N GLU A 135 -5.53 16.54 7.14
CA GLU A 135 -4.64 15.38 7.32
C GLU A 135 -3.39 15.46 6.42
N THR A 136 -3.54 15.94 5.18
CA THR A 136 -2.39 16.21 4.29
C THR A 136 -1.47 17.26 4.89
N VAL A 137 -2.03 18.34 5.42
CA VAL A 137 -1.28 19.39 6.15
C VAL A 137 -0.54 18.81 7.34
N ARG A 138 -1.21 18.00 8.16
CA ARG A 138 -0.61 17.32 9.30
C ARG A 138 0.59 16.45 8.93
N GLN A 139 0.46 15.66 7.86
CA GLN A 139 1.54 14.79 7.38
C GLN A 139 2.77 15.58 6.90
N ILE A 140 2.54 16.69 6.21
CA ILE A 140 3.64 17.57 5.75
C ILE A 140 4.37 18.19 6.94
N LEU A 141 3.64 18.76 7.88
CA LEU A 141 4.24 19.38 9.08
C LEU A 141 4.96 18.36 9.95
N LYS A 142 4.43 17.15 10.08
CA LYS A 142 5.08 16.05 10.80
C LYS A 142 6.39 15.62 10.12
N LYS A 143 6.41 15.57 8.81
CA LYS A 143 7.62 15.22 8.04
C LYS A 143 8.73 16.26 8.21
N THR A 144 8.37 17.52 8.33
CA THR A 144 9.32 18.64 8.51
C THR A 144 9.65 18.94 9.98
N ASN A 145 9.12 18.14 10.90
CA ASN A 145 9.29 18.32 12.34
C ASN A 145 8.79 19.70 12.85
N CYS A 146 7.86 20.31 12.12
CA CYS A 146 7.22 21.57 12.50
C CYS A 146 6.02 21.28 13.41
N SER A 147 6.09 21.76 14.66
CA SER A 147 5.01 21.61 15.65
C SER A 147 4.17 22.88 15.71
N LEU A 148 2.85 22.74 15.61
CA LEU A 148 1.91 23.86 15.81
C LEU A 148 1.67 24.19 17.29
N THR A 149 2.27 23.45 18.22
CA THR A 149 1.91 23.44 19.64
C THR A 149 2.73 24.35 20.52
N ASP A 150 3.84 24.91 20.04
CA ASP A 150 4.61 25.87 20.84
C ASP A 150 4.39 27.33 20.35
N PRO A 151 3.76 28.17 21.15
CA PRO A 151 3.89 29.59 20.90
C PRO A 151 5.38 30.00 21.05
N PRO A 152 5.88 30.91 20.21
CA PRO A 152 7.22 31.42 20.39
C PRO A 152 7.31 31.95 21.81
N SER A 153 8.25 31.38 22.57
CA SER A 153 8.60 31.93 23.89
C SER A 153 9.08 33.35 23.67
N GLY A 154 8.21 34.31 23.98
CA GLY A 154 8.53 35.70 24.02
C GLY A 154 9.44 36.03 25.20
#